data_043bcffca105762e6d74cc58b2f24cf1
#
_entry.id   043bcffca105762e6d74cc58b2f24cf1
#
_cell.length_a   1.000
_cell.length_b   1.000
_cell.length_c   1.000
_cell.angle_alpha   90.00
_cell.angle_beta   90.00
_cell.angle_gamma   90.00
#
_symmetry.space_group_name_H-M   'P 1'
#
loop_
_entity.id
_entity.type
_entity.pdbx_description
1 polymer ?
#
loop_
_entity_poly.entity_id
_entity_poly.type
_entity_poly.pdbx_seq_one_letter_code
_entity_poly.pdbx_strand_id
1 'polypeptide(L)'
;GAATVRAIPVPIYATSTPAQIRHIAADSRLRILFVGGRSECERVLEVADDLPDLEQVVILDPWDGMPERVITYDDFRSNPDSRALEARLAQAGPDDLASIIYTSGTTGDPKGVMLKHSAMIAQKEAIEELFHFGPEEHSLCFLPLSHALERAWTSIVLLKGCMNTYVPDPRTVAEALVQAKPTLLVSVPKLYEKVFAIAHAKVTDSGAKRGIFRWALRVGARNQRAYRKGRKP
;
A
#
# COMPACT_ATOMS: atom_id res chain seq x y z
N GLY A 1 -3.85 13.81 -0.21
CA GLY A 1 -5.24 14.30 -0.29
C GLY A 1 -5.99 14.13 1.02
N ALA A 2 -6.43 12.90 1.41
CA ALA A 2 -7.28 12.69 2.58
C ALA A 2 -6.69 13.28 3.88
N ALA A 3 -5.43 13.01 4.19
CA ALA A 3 -4.77 13.57 5.37
C ALA A 3 -4.75 15.11 5.37
N THR A 4 -4.59 15.73 4.21
CA THR A 4 -4.55 17.19 4.05
C THR A 4 -5.87 17.86 4.48
N VAL A 5 -6.99 17.20 4.25
CA VAL A 5 -8.33 17.67 4.67
C VAL A 5 -8.76 17.09 6.03
N ARG A 6 -7.85 16.41 6.74
CA ARG A 6 -8.11 15.68 8.00
C ARG A 6 -9.19 14.60 7.87
N ALA A 7 -9.40 14.07 6.67
CA ALA A 7 -10.23 12.90 6.48
C ALA A 7 -9.43 11.65 6.84
N ILE A 8 -10.11 10.68 7.47
CA ILE A 8 -9.50 9.42 7.92
C ILE A 8 -9.70 8.38 6.83
N PRO A 9 -8.64 8.00 6.09
CA PRO A 9 -8.76 6.96 5.07
C PRO A 9 -8.92 5.57 5.69
N VAL A 10 -9.89 4.83 5.17
CA VAL A 10 -10.19 3.44 5.54
C VAL A 10 -9.97 2.58 4.29
N PRO A 11 -8.80 1.96 4.13
CA PRO A 11 -8.54 1.15 2.95
C PRO A 11 -9.31 -0.17 2.99
N ILE A 12 -9.96 -0.49 1.88
CA ILE A 12 -10.65 -1.75 1.65
C ILE A 12 -9.92 -2.50 0.54
N TYR A 13 -9.78 -3.82 0.65
CA TYR A 13 -9.15 -4.61 -0.41
C TYR A 13 -10.04 -4.61 -1.66
N ALA A 14 -9.44 -4.43 -2.83
CA ALA A 14 -10.15 -4.50 -4.12
C ALA A 14 -10.85 -5.86 -4.35
N THR A 15 -10.40 -6.91 -3.67
CA THR A 15 -10.98 -8.25 -3.70
C THR A 15 -12.03 -8.51 -2.61
N SER A 16 -12.37 -7.51 -1.80
CA SER A 16 -13.37 -7.66 -0.73
C SER A 16 -14.75 -8.01 -1.29
N THR A 17 -15.44 -8.91 -0.59
CA THR A 17 -16.83 -9.26 -0.91
C THR A 17 -17.78 -8.13 -0.51
N PRO A 18 -19.01 -8.06 -1.07
CA PRO A 18 -20.02 -7.10 -0.66
C PRO A 18 -20.28 -7.10 0.87
N ALA A 19 -20.34 -8.28 1.49
CA ALA A 19 -20.50 -8.41 2.93
C ALA A 19 -19.36 -7.79 3.75
N GLN A 20 -18.09 -7.96 3.29
CA GLN A 20 -16.93 -7.33 3.92
C GLN A 20 -16.93 -5.82 3.72
N ILE A 21 -17.29 -5.35 2.53
CA ILE A 21 -17.44 -3.92 2.23
C ILE A 21 -18.49 -3.31 3.16
N ARG A 22 -19.65 -3.92 3.27
CA ARG A 22 -20.73 -3.47 4.16
C ARG A 22 -20.27 -3.38 5.62
N HIS A 23 -19.61 -4.43 6.12
CA HIS A 23 -19.13 -4.46 7.50
C HIS A 23 -18.13 -3.30 7.76
N ILE A 24 -17.12 -3.16 6.93
CA ILE A 24 -16.08 -2.12 7.08
C ILE A 24 -16.68 -0.72 6.96
N ALA A 25 -17.55 -0.50 5.97
CA ALA A 25 -18.15 0.80 5.72
C ALA A 25 -19.10 1.22 6.84
N ALA A 26 -19.92 0.31 7.36
CA ALA A 26 -20.83 0.57 8.47
C ALA A 26 -20.09 0.82 9.79
N ASP A 27 -19.13 -0.04 10.14
CA ASP A 27 -18.36 0.08 11.39
C ASP A 27 -17.51 1.34 11.43
N SER A 28 -16.90 1.73 10.29
CA SER A 28 -16.11 2.96 10.17
C SER A 28 -16.96 4.21 9.91
N ARG A 29 -18.26 4.09 9.72
CA ARG A 29 -19.19 5.18 9.36
C ARG A 29 -18.69 5.96 8.13
N LEU A 30 -18.35 5.21 7.10
CA LEU A 30 -17.72 5.73 5.88
C LEU A 30 -18.72 6.60 5.11
N ARG A 31 -18.32 7.84 4.78
CA ARG A 31 -19.17 8.81 4.07
C ARG A 31 -18.89 8.87 2.58
N ILE A 32 -17.63 8.71 2.19
CA ILE A 32 -17.22 8.78 0.78
C ILE A 32 -16.41 7.54 0.45
N LEU A 33 -16.78 6.84 -0.61
CA LEU A 33 -16.10 5.64 -1.04
C LEU A 33 -15.54 5.81 -2.46
N PHE A 34 -14.20 5.69 -2.58
CA PHE A 34 -13.53 5.71 -3.86
C PHE A 34 -13.34 4.29 -4.38
N VAL A 35 -13.69 4.05 -5.64
CA VAL A 35 -13.56 2.76 -6.32
C VAL A 35 -12.71 2.88 -7.59
N GLY A 36 -11.94 1.85 -7.91
CA GLY A 36 -11.07 1.82 -9.08
C GLY A 36 -11.86 1.81 -10.37
N GLY A 37 -12.68 0.80 -10.58
CA GLY A 37 -13.42 0.59 -11.80
C GLY A 37 -14.80 -0.05 -11.58
N ARG A 38 -15.38 -0.51 -12.68
CA ARG A 38 -16.75 -1.03 -12.71
C ARG A 38 -17.00 -2.19 -11.76
N SER A 39 -16.09 -3.17 -11.74
CA SER A 39 -16.24 -4.38 -10.90
C SER A 39 -16.29 -4.06 -9.40
N GLU A 40 -15.43 -3.14 -8.92
CA GLU A 40 -15.45 -2.67 -7.54
C GLU A 40 -16.71 -1.89 -7.24
N CYS A 41 -17.13 -1.03 -8.18
CA CYS A 41 -18.32 -0.20 -8.05
C CYS A 41 -19.58 -1.06 -7.92
N GLU A 42 -19.77 -2.06 -8.77
CA GLU A 42 -20.91 -2.97 -8.72
C GLU A 42 -21.03 -3.66 -7.35
N ARG A 43 -19.93 -4.17 -6.78
CA ARG A 43 -19.94 -4.76 -5.42
C ARG A 43 -20.29 -3.78 -4.31
N VAL A 44 -19.91 -2.52 -4.44
CA VAL A 44 -20.30 -1.45 -3.50
C VAL A 44 -21.78 -1.17 -3.61
N LEU A 45 -22.31 -1.08 -4.84
CA LEU A 45 -23.72 -0.78 -5.10
C LEU A 45 -24.67 -1.87 -4.60
N GLU A 46 -24.23 -3.13 -4.55
CA GLU A 46 -24.99 -4.24 -3.96
C GLU A 46 -25.35 -4.01 -2.47
N VAL A 47 -24.55 -3.20 -1.75
CA VAL A 47 -24.71 -2.99 -0.30
C VAL A 47 -24.89 -1.51 0.07
N ALA A 48 -24.92 -0.62 -0.90
CA ALA A 48 -24.93 0.83 -0.66
C ALA A 48 -26.21 1.29 0.06
N ASP A 49 -27.34 0.61 -0.16
CA ASP A 49 -28.62 0.93 0.49
C ASP A 49 -28.64 0.52 1.97
N ASP A 50 -27.75 -0.37 2.38
CA ASP A 50 -27.54 -0.77 3.78
C ASP A 50 -26.60 0.18 4.55
N LEU A 51 -26.06 1.21 3.90
CA LEU A 51 -25.05 2.12 4.44
C LEU A 51 -25.58 3.55 4.60
N PRO A 52 -26.26 3.84 5.73
CA PRO A 52 -26.95 5.12 5.92
C PRO A 52 -25.98 6.33 5.99
N ASP A 53 -24.72 6.12 6.36
CA ASP A 53 -23.71 7.17 6.42
C ASP A 53 -23.03 7.41 5.07
N LEU A 54 -23.21 6.53 4.06
CA LEU A 54 -22.56 6.65 2.73
C LEU A 54 -23.27 7.73 1.89
N GLU A 55 -22.58 8.85 1.74
CA GLU A 55 -23.09 10.02 1.00
C GLU A 55 -22.72 9.94 -0.49
N GLN A 56 -21.51 9.44 -0.81
CA GLN A 56 -21.02 9.47 -2.18
C GLN A 56 -20.12 8.28 -2.54
N VAL A 57 -20.35 7.72 -3.72
CA VAL A 57 -19.43 6.80 -4.40
C VAL A 57 -18.74 7.56 -5.52
N VAL A 58 -17.39 7.53 -5.51
CA VAL A 58 -16.53 8.22 -6.50
C VAL A 58 -15.77 7.18 -7.30
N ILE A 59 -15.85 7.23 -8.62
CA ILE A 59 -15.14 6.31 -9.50
C ILE A 59 -13.90 6.95 -10.14
N LEU A 60 -12.78 6.18 -10.18
CA LEU A 60 -11.54 6.62 -10.81
C LEU A 60 -11.49 6.30 -12.31
N ASP A 61 -12.04 5.15 -12.72
CA ASP A 61 -12.09 4.68 -14.10
C ASP A 61 -13.57 4.53 -14.55
N PRO A 62 -14.20 5.62 -15.04
CA PRO A 62 -15.62 5.65 -15.38
C PRO A 62 -15.92 4.82 -16.64
N TRP A 63 -17.17 4.40 -16.79
CA TRP A 63 -17.68 3.69 -17.98
C TRP A 63 -19.01 4.26 -18.45
N ASP A 64 -19.36 4.02 -19.71
CA ASP A 64 -20.63 4.45 -20.28
C ASP A 64 -21.82 3.75 -19.61
N GLY A 65 -22.80 4.53 -19.17
CA GLY A 65 -24.01 4.04 -18.51
C GLY A 65 -23.82 3.70 -17.02
N MET A 66 -22.83 4.31 -16.35
CA MET A 66 -22.71 4.21 -14.88
C MET A 66 -23.94 4.84 -14.20
N PRO A 67 -24.36 4.36 -13.02
CA PRO A 67 -25.50 4.90 -12.29
C PRO A 67 -25.31 6.36 -11.86
N GLU A 68 -26.37 7.17 -11.90
CA GLU A 68 -26.34 8.59 -11.51
C GLU A 68 -25.86 8.86 -10.07
N ARG A 69 -26.01 7.89 -9.17
CA ARG A 69 -25.51 7.98 -7.77
C ARG A 69 -23.99 7.87 -7.64
N VAL A 70 -23.29 7.57 -8.73
CA VAL A 70 -21.82 7.49 -8.80
C VAL A 70 -21.30 8.69 -9.57
N ILE A 71 -20.34 9.41 -8.99
CA ILE A 71 -19.71 10.54 -9.68
C ILE A 71 -18.27 10.20 -10.09
N THR A 72 -17.77 10.87 -11.11
CA THR A 72 -16.37 10.72 -11.52
C THR A 72 -15.43 11.41 -10.53
N TYR A 73 -14.17 10.98 -10.51
CA TYR A 73 -13.16 11.66 -9.71
C TYR A 73 -12.94 13.11 -10.17
N ASP A 74 -13.10 13.40 -11.46
CA ASP A 74 -12.96 14.76 -11.98
C ASP A 74 -14.10 15.66 -11.49
N ASP A 75 -15.34 15.19 -11.47
CA ASP A 75 -16.47 15.91 -10.89
C ASP A 75 -16.29 16.15 -9.40
N PHE A 76 -15.84 15.12 -8.67
CA PHE A 76 -15.59 15.21 -7.23
C PHE A 76 -14.58 16.30 -6.86
N ARG A 77 -13.51 16.48 -7.66
CA ARG A 77 -12.46 17.47 -7.40
C ARG A 77 -12.71 18.86 -8.01
N SER A 78 -13.81 19.05 -8.71
CA SER A 78 -14.06 20.24 -9.54
C SER A 78 -14.25 21.55 -8.77
N ASN A 79 -14.44 21.51 -7.46
CA ASN A 79 -14.77 22.70 -6.67
C ASN A 79 -13.91 22.84 -5.39
N PRO A 80 -12.60 23.15 -5.50
CA PRO A 80 -11.71 23.24 -4.36
C PRO A 80 -11.96 24.52 -3.53
N ASP A 81 -12.04 24.35 -2.19
CA ASP A 81 -12.06 25.45 -1.23
C ASP A 81 -10.71 25.54 -0.48
N SER A 82 -9.84 26.42 -0.98
CA SER A 82 -8.49 26.62 -0.42
C SER A 82 -8.51 27.16 1.02
N ARG A 83 -9.48 28.01 1.39
CA ARG A 83 -9.59 28.58 2.73
C ARG A 83 -10.00 27.51 3.76
N ALA A 84 -10.97 26.67 3.40
CA ALA A 84 -11.37 25.55 4.22
C ALA A 84 -10.22 24.54 4.41
N LEU A 85 -9.39 24.34 3.38
CA LEU A 85 -8.20 23.49 3.43
C LEU A 85 -7.17 24.02 4.43
N GLU A 86 -6.80 25.30 4.33
CA GLU A 86 -5.85 25.95 5.24
C GLU A 86 -6.32 25.90 6.70
N ALA A 87 -7.60 26.18 6.93
CA ALA A 87 -8.19 26.13 8.27
C ALA A 87 -8.16 24.71 8.87
N ARG A 88 -8.34 23.66 8.06
CA ARG A 88 -8.23 22.26 8.50
C ARG A 88 -6.79 21.85 8.78
N LEU A 89 -5.85 22.27 7.94
CA LEU A 89 -4.41 22.00 8.13
C LEU A 89 -3.88 22.64 9.41
N ALA A 90 -4.30 23.86 9.72
CA ALA A 90 -3.90 24.56 10.94
C ALA A 90 -4.35 23.85 12.25
N GLN A 91 -5.36 22.99 12.16
CA GLN A 91 -5.88 22.22 13.30
C GLN A 91 -5.29 20.80 13.38
N ALA A 92 -4.49 20.38 12.38
CA ALA A 92 -3.94 19.03 12.34
C ALA A 92 -2.89 18.82 13.44
N GLY A 93 -2.95 17.67 14.11
CA GLY A 93 -2.03 17.32 15.18
C GLY A 93 -1.56 15.86 15.11
N PRO A 94 -0.49 15.53 15.86
CA PRO A 94 0.09 14.19 15.86
C PRO A 94 -0.86 13.13 16.45
N ASP A 95 -1.81 13.55 17.28
CA ASP A 95 -2.81 12.68 17.89
C ASP A 95 -4.04 12.42 17.03
N ASP A 96 -4.20 13.13 15.91
CA ASP A 96 -5.25 12.86 14.94
C ASP A 96 -5.08 11.47 14.32
N LEU A 97 -6.21 10.85 13.96
CA LEU A 97 -6.20 9.57 13.25
C LEU A 97 -5.68 9.75 11.83
N ALA A 98 -4.63 9.01 11.51
CA ALA A 98 -4.04 8.95 10.17
C ALA A 98 -4.74 7.92 9.28
N SER A 99 -5.25 6.83 9.85
CA SER A 99 -5.96 5.76 9.11
C SER A 99 -6.62 4.78 10.06
N ILE A 100 -7.66 4.08 9.57
CA ILE A 100 -8.21 2.89 10.21
C ILE A 100 -7.95 1.71 9.27
N ILE A 101 -7.22 0.69 9.72
CA ILE A 101 -6.89 -0.50 8.92
C ILE A 101 -7.61 -1.71 9.48
N TYR A 102 -8.47 -2.33 8.67
CA TYR A 102 -9.20 -3.53 9.07
C TYR A 102 -8.33 -4.77 8.92
N THR A 103 -8.24 -5.55 10.00
CA THR A 103 -7.51 -6.82 10.04
C THR A 103 -8.47 -7.97 10.32
N SER A 104 -8.25 -9.12 9.67
CA SER A 104 -8.98 -10.34 9.99
C SER A 104 -8.60 -10.78 11.40
N GLY A 105 -9.51 -10.57 12.36
CA GLY A 105 -9.36 -11.11 13.70
C GLY A 105 -9.43 -12.64 13.70
N THR A 106 -8.89 -13.28 14.73
CA THR A 106 -8.94 -14.74 14.90
C THR A 106 -10.34 -15.26 15.22
N THR A 107 -11.31 -14.41 15.48
CA THR A 107 -12.61 -14.75 16.11
C THR A 107 -13.85 -14.13 15.46
N GLY A 108 -13.81 -13.76 14.17
CA GLY A 108 -15.01 -13.19 13.54
C GLY A 108 -14.74 -12.06 12.54
N ASP A 109 -15.62 -11.08 12.50
CA ASP A 109 -15.55 -9.95 11.58
C ASP A 109 -14.27 -9.12 11.74
N PRO A 110 -13.74 -8.53 10.66
CA PRO A 110 -12.57 -7.67 10.68
C PRO A 110 -12.72 -6.52 11.69
N LYS A 111 -11.64 -6.22 12.43
CA LYS A 111 -11.60 -5.13 13.40
C LYS A 111 -10.77 -3.98 12.89
N GLY A 112 -11.24 -2.76 13.07
CA GLY A 112 -10.59 -1.52 12.67
C GLY A 112 -9.49 -1.12 13.65
N VAL A 113 -8.23 -1.19 13.22
CA VAL A 113 -7.07 -0.70 13.98
C VAL A 113 -6.88 0.78 13.69
N MET A 114 -7.05 1.61 14.70
CA MET A 114 -6.90 3.07 14.61
C MET A 114 -5.42 3.46 14.71
N LEU A 115 -4.89 4.09 13.68
CA LEU A 115 -3.50 4.57 13.63
C LEU A 115 -3.48 6.08 13.67
N LYS A 116 -2.71 6.65 14.62
CA LYS A 116 -2.46 8.09 14.72
C LYS A 116 -1.33 8.54 13.81
N HIS A 117 -1.27 9.84 13.47
CA HIS A 117 -0.14 10.42 12.75
C HIS A 117 1.19 10.24 13.51
N SER A 118 1.17 10.35 14.85
CA SER A 118 2.35 10.10 15.69
C SER A 118 2.96 8.70 15.50
N ALA A 119 2.13 7.66 15.31
CA ALA A 119 2.64 6.30 15.05
C ALA A 119 3.35 6.19 13.69
N MET A 120 2.84 6.89 12.66
CA MET A 120 3.47 6.95 11.34
C MET A 120 4.80 7.71 11.38
N ILE A 121 4.87 8.79 12.15
CA ILE A 121 6.09 9.60 12.33
C ILE A 121 7.13 8.78 13.08
N ALA A 122 6.79 8.13 14.18
CA ALA A 122 7.71 7.28 14.96
C ALA A 122 8.29 6.13 14.11
N GLN A 123 7.47 5.52 13.24
CA GLN A 123 7.97 4.50 12.32
C GLN A 123 8.95 5.07 11.29
N LYS A 124 8.68 6.26 10.75
CA LYS A 124 9.61 6.96 9.85
C LYS A 124 10.94 7.21 10.53
N GLU A 125 10.93 7.76 11.74
CA GLU A 125 12.14 8.05 12.53
C GLU A 125 12.96 6.77 12.79
N ALA A 126 12.31 5.69 13.23
CA ALA A 126 12.99 4.42 13.45
C ALA A 126 13.64 3.83 12.18
N ILE A 127 13.02 4.03 11.02
CA ILE A 127 13.60 3.60 9.74
C ILE A 127 14.78 4.48 9.35
N GLU A 128 14.69 5.81 9.57
CA GLU A 128 15.78 6.75 9.27
C GLU A 128 17.03 6.51 10.11
N GLU A 129 16.90 6.05 11.33
CA GLU A 129 18.05 5.64 12.17
C GLU A 129 18.81 4.44 11.60
N LEU A 130 18.10 3.55 10.89
CA LEU A 130 18.66 2.29 10.38
C LEU A 130 19.08 2.39 8.90
N PHE A 131 18.37 3.18 8.11
CA PHE A 131 18.54 3.26 6.66
C PHE A 131 18.63 4.71 6.20
N HIS A 132 19.77 5.04 5.60
CA HIS A 132 19.98 6.34 4.99
C HIS A 132 19.69 6.27 3.50
N PHE A 133 18.59 6.88 3.06
CA PHE A 133 18.19 7.00 1.66
C PHE A 133 17.45 8.31 1.42
N GLY A 134 17.40 8.76 0.17
CA GLY A 134 16.89 10.06 -0.22
C GLY A 134 16.34 10.10 -1.65
N PRO A 135 16.23 11.30 -2.23
CA PRO A 135 15.61 11.52 -3.54
C PRO A 135 16.25 10.77 -4.72
N GLU A 136 17.50 10.32 -4.57
CA GLU A 136 18.24 9.52 -5.54
C GLU A 136 17.74 8.08 -5.64
N GLU A 137 16.96 7.65 -4.68
CA GLU A 137 16.51 6.27 -4.59
C GLU A 137 15.16 6.05 -5.28
N HIS A 138 14.97 4.82 -5.73
CA HIS A 138 13.78 4.38 -6.45
C HIS A 138 13.18 3.16 -5.79
N SER A 139 11.94 3.26 -5.34
CA SER A 139 11.17 2.18 -4.73
C SER A 139 10.14 1.59 -5.69
N LEU A 140 9.77 0.33 -5.48
CA LEU A 140 8.71 -0.35 -6.20
C LEU A 140 7.58 -0.72 -5.23
N CYS A 141 6.39 -0.17 -5.45
CA CYS A 141 5.17 -0.44 -4.69
C CYS A 141 4.32 -1.48 -5.42
N PHE A 142 4.17 -2.66 -4.86
CA PHE A 142 3.41 -3.78 -5.43
C PHE A 142 2.60 -4.57 -4.39
N LEU A 143 2.85 -4.38 -3.11
CA LEU A 143 1.98 -4.92 -2.07
C LEU A 143 0.71 -4.07 -1.97
N PRO A 144 -0.40 -4.62 -1.46
CA PRO A 144 -1.64 -3.85 -1.34
C PRO A 144 -1.48 -2.63 -0.41
N LEU A 145 -1.82 -1.44 -0.90
CA LEU A 145 -1.87 -0.21 -0.08
C LEU A 145 -2.93 -0.24 1.02
N SER A 146 -3.83 -1.22 0.98
CA SER A 146 -4.74 -1.55 2.08
C SER A 146 -4.03 -2.21 3.26
N HIS A 147 -2.79 -2.71 3.07
CA HIS A 147 -1.99 -3.32 4.11
C HIS A 147 -1.06 -2.30 4.78
N ALA A 148 -0.89 -2.40 6.11
CA ALA A 148 -0.09 -1.46 6.90
C ALA A 148 1.36 -1.33 6.41
N LEU A 149 2.00 -2.44 6.02
CA LEU A 149 3.40 -2.47 5.60
C LEU A 149 3.66 -1.57 4.37
N GLU A 150 2.94 -1.81 3.28
CA GLU A 150 3.13 -1.04 2.04
C GLU A 150 2.72 0.42 2.20
N ARG A 151 1.63 0.65 2.93
CA ARG A 151 1.13 2.00 3.20
C ARG A 151 2.14 2.84 3.97
N ALA A 152 2.73 2.28 5.02
CA ALA A 152 3.76 2.96 5.80
C ALA A 152 5.03 3.19 4.98
N TRP A 153 5.49 2.16 4.25
CA TRP A 153 6.66 2.26 3.38
C TRP A 153 6.48 3.33 2.29
N THR A 154 5.37 3.28 1.56
CA THR A 154 5.04 4.29 0.53
C THR A 154 5.03 5.70 1.11
N SER A 155 4.47 5.89 2.32
CA SER A 155 4.46 7.19 2.98
C SER A 155 5.88 7.69 3.27
N ILE A 156 6.77 6.83 3.75
CA ILE A 156 8.17 7.17 4.05
C ILE A 156 8.92 7.50 2.76
N VAL A 157 8.79 6.68 1.73
CA VAL A 157 9.42 6.87 0.41
C VAL A 157 9.04 8.24 -0.18
N LEU A 158 7.74 8.60 -0.13
CA LEU A 158 7.26 9.89 -0.61
C LEU A 158 7.74 11.07 0.25
N LEU A 159 7.75 10.92 1.58
CA LEU A 159 8.27 11.95 2.50
C LEU A 159 9.78 12.20 2.31
N LYS A 160 10.53 11.19 1.88
CA LYS A 160 11.96 11.29 1.55
C LYS A 160 12.22 11.85 0.15
N GLY A 161 11.18 12.11 -0.65
CA GLY A 161 11.29 12.58 -2.02
C GLY A 161 11.78 11.54 -3.01
N CYS A 162 11.77 10.26 -2.64
CA CYS A 162 12.19 9.18 -3.52
C CYS A 162 11.17 8.94 -4.64
N MET A 163 11.64 8.41 -5.76
CA MET A 163 10.76 7.89 -6.81
C MET A 163 10.05 6.63 -6.32
N ASN A 164 8.76 6.48 -6.60
CA ASN A 164 8.01 5.26 -6.31
C ASN A 164 7.22 4.80 -7.53
N THR A 165 7.56 3.64 -8.08
CA THR A 165 6.82 3.02 -9.19
C THR A 165 5.74 2.10 -8.64
N TYR A 166 4.49 2.33 -9.05
CA TYR A 166 3.35 1.50 -8.66
C TYR A 166 3.11 0.40 -9.67
N VAL A 167 2.95 -0.83 -9.18
CA VAL A 167 2.63 -2.01 -9.98
C VAL A 167 1.19 -2.42 -9.69
N PRO A 168 0.27 -2.18 -10.61
CA PRO A 168 -1.16 -2.43 -10.36
C PRO A 168 -1.49 -3.92 -10.28
N ASP A 169 -0.76 -4.77 -11.02
CA ASP A 169 -0.95 -6.22 -11.01
C ASP A 169 0.24 -6.93 -10.35
N PRO A 170 0.08 -7.52 -9.16
CA PRO A 170 1.16 -8.23 -8.47
C PRO A 170 1.76 -9.40 -9.26
N ARG A 171 1.07 -9.90 -10.31
CA ARG A 171 1.58 -10.96 -11.19
C ARG A 171 2.71 -10.47 -12.08
N THR A 172 2.76 -9.18 -12.39
CA THR A 172 3.76 -8.54 -13.27
C THR A 172 4.99 -8.01 -12.50
N VAL A 173 5.09 -8.24 -11.19
CA VAL A 173 6.19 -7.73 -10.35
C VAL A 173 7.57 -8.13 -10.89
N ALA A 174 7.73 -9.34 -11.42
CA ALA A 174 9.03 -9.79 -11.95
C ALA A 174 9.49 -8.95 -13.16
N GLU A 175 8.56 -8.58 -14.03
CA GLU A 175 8.81 -7.72 -15.19
C GLU A 175 9.07 -6.27 -14.76
N ALA A 176 8.26 -5.78 -13.83
CA ALA A 176 8.40 -4.44 -13.27
C ALA A 176 9.76 -4.24 -12.56
N LEU A 177 10.26 -5.25 -11.84
CA LEU A 177 11.60 -5.23 -11.23
C LEU A 177 12.71 -5.06 -12.26
N VAL A 178 12.59 -5.72 -13.42
CA VAL A 178 13.57 -5.62 -14.50
C VAL A 178 13.52 -4.25 -15.19
N GLN A 179 12.32 -3.70 -15.36
CA GLN A 179 12.11 -2.41 -16.04
C GLN A 179 12.48 -1.22 -15.14
N ALA A 180 11.95 -1.20 -13.93
CA ALA A 180 12.13 -0.10 -12.99
C ALA A 180 13.51 -0.10 -12.32
N LYS A 181 14.14 -1.28 -12.18
CA LYS A 181 15.45 -1.45 -11.49
C LYS A 181 15.49 -0.71 -10.14
N PRO A 182 14.55 -0.97 -9.23
CA PRO A 182 14.47 -0.24 -7.99
C PRO A 182 15.73 -0.45 -7.14
N THR A 183 16.13 0.58 -6.40
CA THR A 183 17.24 0.53 -5.45
C THR A 183 16.75 0.19 -4.04
N LEU A 184 15.45 0.44 -3.78
CA LEU A 184 14.78 0.10 -2.52
C LEU A 184 13.60 -0.83 -2.78
N LEU A 185 13.43 -1.82 -1.92
CA LEU A 185 12.31 -2.77 -1.99
C LEU A 185 11.88 -3.22 -0.60
N VAL A 186 10.62 -2.95 -0.25
CA VAL A 186 9.97 -3.61 0.88
C VAL A 186 9.17 -4.81 0.37
N SER A 187 9.25 -5.93 1.05
CA SER A 187 8.51 -7.12 0.67
C SER A 187 8.25 -8.06 1.84
N VAL A 188 7.42 -9.06 1.57
CA VAL A 188 7.13 -10.17 2.50
C VAL A 188 8.06 -11.36 2.22
N PRO A 189 8.37 -12.21 3.22
CA PRO A 189 9.27 -13.35 3.07
C PRO A 189 8.93 -14.25 1.89
N LYS A 190 7.64 -14.45 1.61
CA LYS A 190 7.15 -15.31 0.53
C LYS A 190 7.63 -14.87 -0.88
N LEU A 191 7.85 -13.57 -1.11
CA LEU A 191 8.41 -13.12 -2.38
C LEU A 191 9.86 -13.58 -2.54
N TYR A 192 10.67 -13.42 -1.49
CA TYR A 192 12.08 -13.84 -1.51
C TYR A 192 12.21 -15.36 -1.71
N GLU A 193 11.35 -16.14 -1.05
CA GLU A 193 11.26 -17.60 -1.24
C GLU A 193 10.92 -17.94 -2.70
N LYS A 194 9.95 -17.25 -3.30
CA LYS A 194 9.55 -17.44 -4.70
C LYS A 194 10.68 -17.10 -5.68
N VAL A 195 11.34 -15.95 -5.46
CA VAL A 195 12.50 -15.54 -6.29
C VAL A 195 13.62 -16.55 -6.18
N PHE A 196 13.93 -17.01 -4.97
CA PHE A 196 14.93 -18.05 -4.74
C PHE A 196 14.59 -19.36 -5.46
N ALA A 197 13.34 -19.82 -5.35
CA ALA A 197 12.87 -21.04 -6.01
C ALA A 197 12.98 -20.95 -7.55
N ILE A 198 12.59 -19.81 -8.13
CA ILE A 198 12.72 -19.56 -9.58
C ILE A 198 14.19 -19.54 -10.01
N ALA A 199 15.06 -18.85 -9.26
CA ALA A 199 16.49 -18.81 -9.55
C ALA A 199 17.12 -20.20 -9.44
N HIS A 200 16.75 -20.98 -8.43
CA HIS A 200 17.20 -22.36 -8.25
C HIS A 200 16.75 -23.27 -9.40
N ALA A 201 15.49 -23.18 -9.83
CA ALA A 201 14.96 -23.98 -10.93
C ALA A 201 15.70 -23.69 -12.26
N LYS A 202 16.01 -22.40 -12.54
CA LYS A 202 16.75 -22.01 -13.77
C LYS A 202 18.20 -22.52 -13.85
N VAL A 203 18.79 -22.93 -12.74
CA VAL A 203 20.19 -23.41 -12.72
C VAL A 203 20.31 -24.94 -12.60
N THR A 204 19.21 -25.67 -12.46
CA THR A 204 19.21 -27.12 -12.31
C THR A 204 19.68 -27.86 -13.56
N ASP A 205 19.49 -27.28 -14.76
CA ASP A 205 19.74 -27.93 -16.05
C ASP A 205 21.23 -27.92 -16.46
N SER A 206 22.12 -27.23 -15.74
CA SER A 206 23.53 -27.12 -16.09
C SER A 206 24.43 -27.27 -14.85
N GLY A 207 25.41 -28.19 -14.94
CA GLY A 207 26.39 -28.39 -13.86
C GLY A 207 27.21 -27.16 -13.52
N ALA A 208 27.62 -26.40 -14.55
CA ALA A 208 28.38 -25.14 -14.36
C ALA A 208 27.53 -24.06 -13.67
N LYS A 209 26.28 -23.85 -14.12
CA LYS A 209 25.35 -22.89 -13.46
C LYS A 209 25.08 -23.24 -12.01
N ARG A 210 24.89 -24.55 -11.70
CA ARG A 210 24.74 -25.02 -10.32
C ARG A 210 25.97 -24.74 -9.48
N GLY A 211 27.17 -24.88 -10.04
CA GLY A 211 28.45 -24.53 -9.37
C GLY A 211 28.51 -23.06 -9.00
N ILE A 212 28.23 -22.17 -9.95
CA ILE A 212 28.21 -20.71 -9.75
C ILE A 212 27.14 -20.34 -8.69
N PHE A 213 25.94 -20.86 -8.80
CA PHE A 213 24.86 -20.59 -7.85
C PHE A 213 25.23 -20.99 -6.41
N ARG A 214 25.78 -22.20 -6.22
CA ARG A 214 26.25 -22.65 -4.91
C ARG A 214 27.41 -21.82 -4.37
N TRP A 215 28.30 -21.36 -5.24
CA TRP A 215 29.36 -20.43 -4.87
C TRP A 215 28.78 -19.08 -4.39
N ALA A 216 27.86 -18.49 -5.18
CA ALA A 216 27.21 -17.24 -4.83
C ALA A 216 26.47 -17.31 -3.48
N LEU A 217 25.73 -18.39 -3.21
CA LEU A 217 25.08 -18.62 -1.91
C LEU A 217 26.08 -18.70 -0.75
N ARG A 218 27.23 -19.36 -0.95
CA ARG A 218 28.29 -19.45 0.08
C ARG A 218 28.92 -18.08 0.36
N VAL A 219 29.19 -17.29 -0.69
CA VAL A 219 29.72 -15.93 -0.56
C VAL A 219 28.71 -15.04 0.18
N GLY A 220 27.44 -15.07 -0.23
CA GLY A 220 26.38 -14.32 0.43
C GLY A 220 26.25 -14.67 1.92
N ALA A 221 26.22 -15.96 2.26
CA ALA A 221 26.15 -16.42 3.65
C ALA A 221 27.36 -15.98 4.48
N ARG A 222 28.57 -15.99 3.89
CA ARG A 222 29.79 -15.53 4.55
C ARG A 222 29.74 -14.03 4.83
N ASN A 223 29.33 -13.23 3.84
CA ASN A 223 29.21 -11.78 3.96
C ASN A 223 28.15 -11.39 4.99
N GLN A 224 26.99 -12.05 5.00
CA GLN A 224 25.97 -11.84 6.01
C GLN A 224 26.48 -12.12 7.45
N ARG A 225 27.27 -13.20 7.64
CA ARG A 225 27.88 -13.49 8.94
C ARG A 225 28.91 -12.44 9.36
N ALA A 226 29.68 -11.90 8.40
CA ALA A 226 30.63 -10.81 8.65
C ALA A 226 29.89 -9.53 9.06
N TYR A 227 28.84 -9.17 8.32
CA TYR A 227 28.01 -8.00 8.61
C TYR A 227 27.36 -8.06 10.00
N ARG A 228 26.78 -9.22 10.37
CA ARG A 228 26.22 -9.44 11.72
C ARG A 228 27.25 -9.30 12.85
N LYS A 229 28.55 -9.43 12.55
CA LYS A 229 29.66 -9.24 13.50
C LYS A 229 30.29 -7.85 13.41
N GLY A 230 29.63 -6.89 12.75
CA GLY A 230 30.14 -5.52 12.56
C GLY A 230 31.38 -5.42 11.66
N ARG A 231 31.69 -6.46 10.87
CA ARG A 231 32.80 -6.46 9.93
C ARG A 231 32.28 -6.08 8.53
N LYS A 232 32.97 -5.15 7.85
CA LYS A 232 32.70 -4.92 6.42
C LYS A 232 33.07 -6.18 5.63
N PRO A 233 32.26 -6.56 4.60
CA PRO A 233 32.53 -7.72 3.76
C PRO A 233 33.79 -7.57 2.92
#